data_7f03cb80d4e8b64b0940aab9368e69b2
#
_entry.id   7f03cb80d4e8b64b0940aab9368e69b2
#
_cell.length_a   1.000
_cell.length_b   1.000
_cell.length_c   1.000
_cell.angle_alpha   90.00
_cell.angle_beta   90.00
_cell.angle_gamma   90.00
#
_symmetry.space_group_name_H-M   'P 1'
#
loop_
_entity.id
_entity.type
_entity.pdbx_description
1 polymer ?
#
loop_
_entity_poly.entity_id
_entity_poly.type
_entity_poly.pdbx_seq_one_letter_code
_entity_poly.pdbx_strand_id
1 'polypeptide(L)'
;MKTIGVLTSGGDAPGMNAAVRAVVRTAIYHGCKVYGINRGYKGLIEEDIKEMDLSSVGDIIQRGGTVLKSSRCEEFKTEEGRAIGVSVLNKFGIDCLVVIGGDGSFNGAKKLSDLGFPAIGIPGTIDNDLAYTDYTIGFDTTMNTIIDAIGKIRDTSSSHERVNIVEVMGRHCGDLALYAGLAGGAESIIVPEQEFKVDDICDKLKLTQRRGKKHSIIVLAEGVGNAQDLGKQIVEKTGADLRVTILGHVQRGGSPSAFDRILASRMGVRAVELLLDGESARVIGIKDNKIIDMEINEALSKTRDFDKATYEMVKMLSI
;
A
#
# COMPACT_ATOMS: atom_id res chain seq x y z
N MET A 1 29.74 -16.87 -2.09
CA MET A 1 28.36 -17.08 -1.59
C MET A 1 27.87 -15.71 -1.14
N LYS A 2 26.81 -15.17 -1.77
CA LYS A 2 26.28 -13.84 -1.39
C LYS A 2 25.49 -13.92 -0.09
N THR A 3 25.54 -12.86 0.69
CA THR A 3 24.72 -12.66 1.89
C THR A 3 23.70 -11.54 1.64
N ILE A 4 22.42 -11.84 1.73
CA ILE A 4 21.34 -10.92 1.41
C ILE A 4 20.67 -10.45 2.70
N GLY A 5 20.56 -9.15 2.88
CA GLY A 5 19.72 -8.55 3.90
C GLY A 5 18.28 -8.33 3.39
N VAL A 6 17.29 -8.49 4.25
CA VAL A 6 15.89 -8.12 3.93
C VAL A 6 15.27 -7.33 5.06
N LEU A 7 14.60 -6.24 4.73
CA LEU A 7 13.85 -5.42 5.68
C LEU A 7 12.49 -5.00 5.13
N THR A 8 11.57 -4.71 6.03
CA THR A 8 10.31 -4.02 5.75
C THR A 8 10.36 -2.62 6.35
N SER A 9 9.91 -1.61 5.60
CA SER A 9 9.99 -0.21 5.98
C SER A 9 8.74 0.56 5.59
N GLY A 10 8.42 1.61 6.33
CA GLY A 10 7.22 2.40 6.12
C GLY A 10 6.00 1.84 6.84
N GLY A 11 4.80 2.08 6.30
CA GLY A 11 3.57 1.45 6.77
C GLY A 11 3.52 -0.03 6.42
N ASP A 12 2.98 -0.83 7.32
CA ASP A 12 2.74 -2.25 7.02
C ASP A 12 1.60 -2.42 6.00
N ALA A 13 1.69 -3.52 5.25
CA ALA A 13 0.71 -3.89 4.25
C ALA A 13 0.52 -5.42 4.25
N PRO A 14 -0.72 -5.92 4.09
CA PRO A 14 -0.98 -7.35 3.97
C PRO A 14 -0.24 -7.93 2.76
N GLY A 15 0.55 -8.97 2.95
CA GLY A 15 1.40 -9.56 1.91
C GLY A 15 2.90 -9.27 2.07
N MET A 16 3.31 -8.34 2.93
CA MET A 16 4.73 -8.13 3.23
C MET A 16 5.41 -9.41 3.72
N ASN A 17 4.74 -10.21 4.55
CA ASN A 17 5.27 -11.51 5.01
C ASN A 17 5.46 -12.50 3.85
N ALA A 18 4.57 -12.50 2.88
CA ALA A 18 4.72 -13.34 1.68
C ALA A 18 5.94 -12.92 0.86
N ALA A 19 6.20 -11.60 0.75
CA ALA A 19 7.39 -11.07 0.09
C ALA A 19 8.68 -11.46 0.85
N VAL A 20 8.72 -11.25 2.17
CA VAL A 20 9.86 -11.68 3.03
C VAL A 20 10.12 -13.18 2.83
N ARG A 21 9.06 -14.01 2.90
CA ARG A 21 9.18 -15.45 2.70
C ARG A 21 9.75 -15.78 1.32
N ALA A 22 9.30 -15.13 0.26
CA ALA A 22 9.79 -15.37 -1.09
C ALA A 22 11.27 -15.01 -1.21
N VAL A 23 11.69 -13.85 -0.70
CA VAL A 23 13.10 -13.44 -0.69
C VAL A 23 13.97 -14.47 0.04
N VAL A 24 13.60 -14.83 1.28
CA VAL A 24 14.40 -15.75 2.11
C VAL A 24 14.52 -17.13 1.45
N ARG A 25 13.39 -17.70 0.99
CA ARG A 25 13.40 -19.03 0.38
C ARG A 25 14.16 -19.07 -0.94
N THR A 26 14.00 -18.05 -1.79
CA THR A 26 14.71 -17.98 -3.08
C THR A 26 16.21 -17.80 -2.84
N ALA A 27 16.61 -16.94 -1.92
CA ALA A 27 18.03 -16.75 -1.59
C ALA A 27 18.67 -18.05 -1.08
N ILE A 28 18.02 -18.75 -0.15
CA ILE A 28 18.52 -20.03 0.38
C ILE A 28 18.57 -21.11 -0.73
N TYR A 29 17.57 -21.16 -1.63
CA TYR A 29 17.56 -22.06 -2.77
C TYR A 29 18.80 -21.89 -3.66
N HIS A 30 19.27 -20.65 -3.83
CA HIS A 30 20.48 -20.32 -4.57
C HIS A 30 21.78 -20.37 -3.71
N GLY A 31 21.72 -20.93 -2.50
CA GLY A 31 22.88 -21.09 -1.63
C GLY A 31 23.36 -19.79 -0.94
N CYS A 32 22.53 -18.76 -0.90
CA CYS A 32 22.85 -17.51 -0.20
C CYS A 32 22.53 -17.61 1.29
N LYS A 33 23.27 -16.85 2.11
CA LYS A 33 22.87 -16.52 3.48
C LYS A 33 21.87 -15.39 3.47
N VAL A 34 20.96 -15.38 4.46
CA VAL A 34 19.97 -14.31 4.60
C VAL A 34 19.95 -13.75 6.01
N TYR A 35 19.89 -12.44 6.11
CA TYR A 35 19.67 -11.72 7.37
C TYR A 35 18.38 -10.90 7.29
N GLY A 36 17.51 -11.08 8.27
CA GLY A 36 16.34 -10.22 8.49
C GLY A 36 16.73 -9.04 9.37
N ILE A 37 16.40 -7.83 8.94
CA ILE A 37 16.63 -6.60 9.69
C ILE A 37 15.29 -6.18 10.27
N ASN A 38 15.15 -6.22 11.59
CA ASN A 38 13.91 -5.84 12.26
C ASN A 38 13.73 -4.32 12.25
N ARG A 39 12.47 -3.87 12.22
CA ARG A 39 12.11 -2.43 12.33
C ARG A 39 12.72 -1.54 11.23
N GLY A 40 12.99 -2.12 10.07
CA GLY A 40 13.47 -1.40 8.89
C GLY A 40 14.80 -0.69 9.10
N TYR A 41 14.92 0.53 8.59
CA TYR A 41 16.15 1.32 8.70
C TYR A 41 16.54 1.67 10.14
N LYS A 42 15.58 1.75 11.07
CA LYS A 42 15.87 1.96 12.48
C LYS A 42 16.65 0.77 13.05
N GLY A 43 16.16 -0.44 12.82
CA GLY A 43 16.85 -1.64 13.28
C GLY A 43 18.17 -1.89 12.57
N LEU A 44 18.34 -1.39 11.33
CA LEU A 44 19.62 -1.40 10.66
C LEU A 44 20.67 -0.58 11.44
N ILE A 45 20.34 0.65 11.85
CA ILE A 45 21.21 1.50 12.65
C ILE A 45 21.48 0.89 14.04
N GLU A 46 20.45 0.30 14.67
CA GLU A 46 20.52 -0.29 16.01
C GLU A 46 21.06 -1.72 16.03
N GLU A 47 21.51 -2.26 14.89
CA GLU A 47 22.02 -3.62 14.73
C GLU A 47 21.03 -4.73 15.12
N ASP A 48 19.69 -4.46 15.00
CA ASP A 48 18.66 -5.48 15.26
C ASP A 48 18.50 -6.40 14.05
N ILE A 49 19.53 -7.24 13.86
CA ILE A 49 19.73 -8.11 12.68
C ILE A 49 19.83 -9.55 13.14
N LYS A 50 19.12 -10.45 12.44
CA LYS A 50 19.14 -11.88 12.75
C LYS A 50 19.31 -12.69 11.47
N GLU A 51 20.11 -13.74 11.54
CA GLU A 51 20.19 -14.74 10.46
C GLU A 51 18.83 -15.45 10.32
N MET A 52 18.40 -15.66 9.09
CA MET A 52 17.14 -16.30 8.75
C MET A 52 17.39 -17.61 8.00
N ASP A 53 16.63 -18.61 8.38
CA ASP A 53 16.56 -19.92 7.73
C ASP A 53 15.15 -20.20 7.18
N LEU A 54 14.95 -21.42 6.66
CA LEU A 54 13.64 -21.84 6.14
C LEU A 54 12.55 -21.84 7.21
N SER A 55 12.93 -22.10 8.48
CA SER A 55 11.97 -22.13 9.61
C SER A 55 11.55 -20.74 10.01
N SER A 56 12.42 -19.74 9.87
CA SER A 56 12.14 -18.32 10.16
C SER A 56 10.98 -17.75 9.34
N VAL A 57 10.68 -18.36 8.21
CA VAL A 57 9.61 -17.95 7.29
C VAL A 57 8.54 -19.05 7.10
N GLY A 58 8.52 -20.03 8.02
CA GLY A 58 7.45 -21.04 8.09
C GLY A 58 6.12 -20.38 8.48
N ASP A 59 5.03 -20.79 7.84
CA ASP A 59 3.65 -20.39 8.17
C ASP A 59 3.37 -18.88 8.32
N ILE A 60 4.10 -18.05 7.52
CA ILE A 60 3.89 -16.59 7.52
C ILE A 60 3.19 -16.05 6.27
N ILE A 61 3.05 -16.84 5.21
CA ILE A 61 2.49 -16.38 3.92
C ILE A 61 1.06 -15.83 4.07
N GLN A 62 0.27 -16.40 4.98
CA GLN A 62 -1.11 -16.00 5.26
C GLN A 62 -1.23 -14.93 6.35
N ARG A 63 -0.14 -14.54 7.00
CA ARG A 63 -0.18 -13.59 8.11
C ARG A 63 -0.12 -12.15 7.61
N GLY A 64 -1.04 -11.33 8.13
CA GLY A 64 -0.99 -9.88 7.96
C GLY A 64 0.16 -9.23 8.75
N GLY A 65 0.34 -7.94 8.55
CA GLY A 65 1.46 -7.21 9.13
C GLY A 65 2.80 -7.66 8.56
N THR A 66 3.87 -7.46 9.33
CA THR A 66 5.22 -7.91 8.98
C THR A 66 5.95 -8.53 10.17
N VAL A 67 6.54 -9.72 9.97
CA VAL A 67 7.32 -10.41 11.01
C VAL A 67 8.62 -9.66 11.33
N LEU A 68 9.17 -8.91 10.37
CA LEU A 68 10.33 -8.06 10.57
C LEU A 68 10.00 -6.72 11.22
N LYS A 69 8.71 -6.46 11.48
CA LYS A 69 8.25 -5.18 12.03
C LYS A 69 8.62 -4.00 11.11
N SER A 70 8.14 -2.82 11.43
CA SER A 70 8.46 -1.58 10.71
C SER A 70 8.53 -0.42 11.68
N SER A 71 9.35 0.57 11.37
CA SER A 71 9.45 1.80 12.15
C SER A 71 9.85 2.97 11.25
N ARG A 72 9.39 4.17 11.58
CA ARG A 72 9.96 5.40 11.01
C ARG A 72 11.36 5.59 11.57
N CYS A 73 12.28 6.10 10.74
CA CYS A 73 13.66 6.38 11.12
C CYS A 73 14.09 7.73 10.53
N GLU A 74 13.98 8.78 11.32
CA GLU A 74 14.42 10.13 10.89
C GLU A 74 15.95 10.20 10.76
N GLU A 75 16.67 9.49 11.62
CA GLU A 75 18.12 9.43 11.60
C GLU A 75 18.67 8.92 10.27
N PHE A 76 18.00 7.94 9.63
CA PHE A 76 18.42 7.40 8.32
C PHE A 76 18.27 8.41 7.17
N LYS A 77 17.55 9.52 7.38
CA LYS A 77 17.47 10.61 6.40
C LYS A 77 18.75 11.45 6.37
N THR A 78 19.57 11.38 7.40
CA THR A 78 20.88 12.07 7.47
C THR A 78 21.98 11.29 6.75
N GLU A 79 23.08 11.95 6.41
CA GLU A 79 24.26 11.29 5.82
C GLU A 79 24.93 10.39 6.84
N GLU A 80 25.04 10.83 8.08
CA GLU A 80 25.62 10.10 9.19
C GLU A 80 24.86 8.80 9.47
N GLY A 81 23.52 8.86 9.56
CA GLY A 81 22.70 7.67 9.79
C GLY A 81 22.84 6.63 8.67
N ARG A 82 22.95 7.09 7.40
CA ARG A 82 23.19 6.18 6.28
C ARG A 82 24.60 5.58 6.31
N ALA A 83 25.61 6.37 6.69
CA ALA A 83 26.99 5.86 6.84
C ALA A 83 27.06 4.79 7.95
N ILE A 84 26.35 4.99 9.08
CA ILE A 84 26.19 3.96 10.12
C ILE A 84 25.53 2.72 9.52
N GLY A 85 24.43 2.88 8.79
CA GLY A 85 23.73 1.76 8.15
C GLY A 85 24.64 0.93 7.24
N VAL A 86 25.43 1.58 6.37
CA VAL A 86 26.42 0.89 5.51
C VAL A 86 27.50 0.18 6.33
N SER A 87 28.00 0.84 7.39
CA SER A 87 28.99 0.24 8.29
C SER A 87 28.46 -1.03 8.96
N VAL A 88 27.20 -1.00 9.40
CA VAL A 88 26.53 -2.15 10.02
C VAL A 88 26.34 -3.28 9.02
N LEU A 89 25.88 -2.99 7.79
CA LEU A 89 25.75 -4.00 6.73
C LEU A 89 27.10 -4.70 6.47
N ASN A 90 28.18 -3.92 6.36
CA ASN A 90 29.54 -4.47 6.18
C ASN A 90 30.00 -5.29 7.40
N LYS A 91 29.71 -4.85 8.62
CA LYS A 91 30.03 -5.58 9.86
C LYS A 91 29.39 -6.97 9.91
N PHE A 92 28.14 -7.10 9.43
CA PHE A 92 27.43 -8.37 9.35
C PHE A 92 27.77 -9.17 8.08
N GLY A 93 28.64 -8.65 7.21
CA GLY A 93 29.00 -9.28 5.94
C GLY A 93 27.83 -9.40 4.98
N ILE A 94 26.88 -8.46 5.03
CA ILE A 94 25.73 -8.39 4.10
C ILE A 94 26.22 -7.70 2.82
N ASP A 95 26.07 -8.38 1.69
CA ASP A 95 26.56 -7.89 0.38
C ASP A 95 25.53 -7.03 -0.35
N CYS A 96 24.25 -7.25 -0.10
CA CYS A 96 23.16 -6.55 -0.78
C CYS A 96 21.87 -6.62 0.04
N LEU A 97 20.90 -5.72 -0.28
CA LEU A 97 19.71 -5.51 0.50
C LEU A 97 18.44 -5.59 -0.36
N VAL A 98 17.41 -6.28 0.14
CA VAL A 98 16.02 -6.15 -0.35
C VAL A 98 15.23 -5.29 0.61
N VAL A 99 14.62 -4.23 0.08
CA VAL A 99 13.80 -3.27 0.83
C VAL A 99 12.34 -3.41 0.39
N ILE A 100 11.47 -3.82 1.32
CA ILE A 100 10.03 -3.97 1.07
C ILE A 100 9.31 -2.76 1.69
N GLY A 101 8.64 -1.94 0.88
CA GLY A 101 7.94 -0.75 1.36
C GLY A 101 7.45 0.17 0.25
N GLY A 102 7.12 1.41 0.59
CA GLY A 102 6.67 2.44 -0.35
C GLY A 102 7.78 3.40 -0.78
N ASP A 103 7.40 4.57 -1.33
CA ASP A 103 8.30 5.58 -1.90
C ASP A 103 9.41 6.03 -0.94
N GLY A 104 9.06 6.32 0.31
CA GLY A 104 10.04 6.71 1.34
C GLY A 104 11.09 5.64 1.60
N SER A 105 10.69 4.36 1.55
CA SER A 105 11.61 3.21 1.69
C SER A 105 12.53 3.08 0.48
N PHE A 106 12.03 3.36 -0.72
CA PHE A 106 12.83 3.36 -1.95
C PHE A 106 13.80 4.51 -2.01
N ASN A 107 13.43 5.68 -1.51
CA ASN A 107 14.37 6.78 -1.32
C ASN A 107 15.54 6.37 -0.41
N GLY A 108 15.27 5.61 0.66
CA GLY A 108 16.32 5.04 1.51
C GLY A 108 17.19 4.03 0.77
N ALA A 109 16.61 3.11 0.00
CA ALA A 109 17.33 2.14 -0.82
C ALA A 109 18.20 2.82 -1.89
N LYS A 110 17.65 3.87 -2.55
CA LYS A 110 18.40 4.71 -3.49
C LYS A 110 19.65 5.31 -2.84
N LYS A 111 19.49 5.92 -1.68
CA LYS A 111 20.60 6.54 -0.95
C LYS A 111 21.68 5.54 -0.54
N LEU A 112 21.32 4.29 -0.21
CA LEU A 112 22.30 3.21 -0.02
C LEU A 112 23.02 2.87 -1.33
N SER A 113 22.28 2.78 -2.43
CA SER A 113 22.87 2.52 -3.76
C SER A 113 23.79 3.64 -4.20
N ASP A 114 23.47 4.91 -3.91
CA ASP A 114 24.34 6.07 -4.17
C ASP A 114 25.66 5.99 -3.36
N LEU A 115 25.66 5.30 -2.21
CA LEU A 115 26.85 5.00 -1.42
C LEU A 115 27.59 3.72 -1.86
N GLY A 116 27.18 3.12 -2.97
CA GLY A 116 27.78 1.90 -3.52
C GLY A 116 27.26 0.60 -2.90
N PHE A 117 26.22 0.63 -2.06
CA PHE A 117 25.65 -0.57 -1.46
C PHE A 117 24.45 -1.07 -2.29
N PRO A 118 24.52 -2.30 -2.88
CA PRO A 118 23.47 -2.80 -3.77
C PRO A 118 22.13 -2.98 -3.05
N ALA A 119 21.05 -2.39 -3.60
CA ALA A 119 19.71 -2.54 -3.05
C ALA A 119 18.65 -2.69 -4.16
N ILE A 120 17.62 -3.52 -3.87
CA ILE A 120 16.43 -3.72 -4.71
C ILE A 120 15.19 -3.42 -3.87
N GLY A 121 14.23 -2.66 -4.44
CA GLY A 121 12.96 -2.32 -3.82
C GLY A 121 11.81 -3.24 -4.27
N ILE A 122 10.95 -3.64 -3.32
CA ILE A 122 9.68 -4.34 -3.59
C ILE A 122 8.53 -3.47 -3.07
N PRO A 123 7.52 -3.13 -3.91
CA PRO A 123 6.44 -2.23 -3.52
C PRO A 123 5.46 -2.90 -2.54
N GLY A 124 5.60 -2.56 -1.26
CA GLY A 124 4.72 -2.99 -0.16
C GLY A 124 4.03 -1.77 0.45
N THR A 125 2.86 -1.41 -0.05
CA THR A 125 2.00 -0.32 0.42
C THR A 125 0.57 -0.58 0.00
N ILE A 126 -0.39 -0.19 0.84
CA ILE A 126 -1.82 -0.29 0.52
C ILE A 126 -2.29 0.86 -0.39
N ASP A 127 -1.55 1.95 -0.46
CA ASP A 127 -2.00 3.23 -1.05
C ASP A 127 -2.03 3.18 -2.60
N ASN A 128 -1.30 2.23 -3.22
CA ASN A 128 -1.12 2.07 -4.67
C ASN A 128 -0.62 3.36 -5.36
N ASP A 129 0.14 4.18 -4.64
CA ASP A 129 0.59 5.52 -5.03
C ASP A 129 1.90 5.54 -5.84
N LEU A 130 2.41 4.37 -6.25
CA LEU A 130 3.65 4.21 -7.02
C LEU A 130 3.36 4.11 -8.52
N ALA A 131 3.69 5.16 -9.27
CA ALA A 131 3.27 5.34 -10.67
C ALA A 131 3.86 4.33 -11.68
N TYR A 132 4.94 3.66 -11.34
CA TYR A 132 5.63 2.73 -12.23
C TYR A 132 5.03 1.32 -12.26
N THR A 133 4.12 1.01 -11.36
CA THR A 133 3.50 -0.31 -11.21
C THR A 133 1.98 -0.22 -11.20
N ASP A 134 1.31 -1.23 -11.75
CA ASP A 134 -0.15 -1.31 -11.76
C ASP A 134 -0.70 -1.59 -10.35
N TYR A 135 -0.02 -2.46 -9.60
CA TYR A 135 -0.42 -2.89 -8.26
C TYR A 135 0.75 -2.92 -7.29
N THR A 136 0.48 -2.53 -6.05
CA THR A 136 1.38 -2.69 -4.90
C THR A 136 0.87 -3.81 -3.99
N ILE A 137 1.79 -4.47 -3.28
CA ILE A 137 1.45 -5.54 -2.33
C ILE A 137 0.66 -4.93 -1.17
N GLY A 138 -0.55 -5.45 -0.94
CA GLY A 138 -1.48 -5.03 0.10
C GLY A 138 -2.68 -4.24 -0.40
N PHE A 139 -2.64 -3.73 -1.63
CA PHE A 139 -3.73 -2.95 -2.21
C PHE A 139 -5.00 -3.79 -2.42
N ASP A 140 -4.89 -4.98 -3.01
CA ASP A 140 -6.04 -5.86 -3.26
C ASP A 140 -6.71 -6.32 -1.95
N THR A 141 -5.93 -6.69 -0.95
CA THR A 141 -6.45 -7.06 0.37
C THR A 141 -7.20 -5.88 1.02
N THR A 142 -6.64 -4.68 0.91
CA THR A 142 -7.25 -3.46 1.46
C THR A 142 -8.57 -3.14 0.76
N MET A 143 -8.64 -3.28 -0.57
CA MET A 143 -9.90 -3.13 -1.30
C MET A 143 -10.96 -4.09 -0.77
N ASN A 144 -10.62 -5.37 -0.58
CA ASN A 144 -11.56 -6.36 -0.04
C ASN A 144 -12.03 -6.00 1.38
N THR A 145 -11.15 -5.47 2.22
CA THR A 145 -11.51 -4.98 3.56
C THR A 145 -12.50 -3.80 3.49
N ILE A 146 -12.28 -2.87 2.59
CA ILE A 146 -13.17 -1.72 2.39
C ILE A 146 -14.53 -2.19 1.85
N ILE A 147 -14.55 -3.10 0.87
CA ILE A 147 -15.79 -3.65 0.29
C ILE A 147 -16.62 -4.37 1.37
N ASP A 148 -16.00 -5.18 2.22
CA ASP A 148 -16.66 -5.84 3.34
C ASP A 148 -17.27 -4.84 4.33
N ALA A 149 -16.53 -3.76 4.64
CA ALA A 149 -17.03 -2.69 5.49
C ALA A 149 -18.20 -1.94 4.84
N ILE A 150 -18.10 -1.59 3.55
CA ILE A 150 -19.19 -0.96 2.80
C ILE A 150 -20.45 -1.84 2.79
N GLY A 151 -20.29 -3.16 2.61
CA GLY A 151 -21.41 -4.10 2.68
C GLY A 151 -22.15 -4.04 4.00
N LYS A 152 -21.43 -4.14 5.11
CA LYS A 152 -21.99 -4.05 6.47
C LYS A 152 -22.67 -2.69 6.75
N ILE A 153 -22.04 -1.60 6.30
CA ILE A 153 -22.61 -0.25 6.42
C ILE A 153 -23.88 -0.13 5.57
N ARG A 154 -23.91 -0.71 4.37
CA ARG A 154 -25.06 -0.69 3.48
C ARG A 154 -26.28 -1.37 4.09
N ASP A 155 -26.11 -2.51 4.75
CA ASP A 155 -27.19 -3.23 5.41
C ASP A 155 -27.90 -2.35 6.47
N THR A 156 -27.11 -1.69 7.32
CA THR A 156 -27.68 -0.78 8.32
C THR A 156 -28.20 0.51 7.72
N SER A 157 -27.56 1.06 6.67
CA SER A 157 -28.02 2.24 5.94
C SER A 157 -29.40 2.03 5.33
N SER A 158 -29.58 0.90 4.70
CA SER A 158 -30.85 0.49 4.08
C SER A 158 -31.96 0.36 5.13
N SER A 159 -31.67 -0.24 6.27
CA SER A 159 -32.61 -0.45 7.38
C SER A 159 -33.08 0.86 8.03
N HIS A 160 -32.25 1.87 8.03
CA HIS A 160 -32.52 3.16 8.71
C HIS A 160 -32.71 4.34 7.74
N GLU A 161 -32.71 4.10 6.42
CA GLU A 161 -32.86 5.14 5.38
C GLU A 161 -31.83 6.28 5.51
N ARG A 162 -30.53 5.90 5.76
CA ARG A 162 -29.45 6.85 6.03
C ARG A 162 -28.50 7.07 4.87
N VAL A 163 -27.88 8.24 4.86
CA VAL A 163 -26.69 8.52 4.05
C VAL A 163 -25.44 8.19 4.89
N ASN A 164 -24.48 7.49 4.33
CA ASN A 164 -23.20 7.21 5.01
C ASN A 164 -22.04 7.73 4.17
N ILE A 165 -21.11 8.44 4.83
CA ILE A 165 -19.77 8.71 4.30
C ILE A 165 -18.84 7.66 4.88
N VAL A 166 -18.10 6.96 4.02
CA VAL A 166 -17.06 6.01 4.39
C VAL A 166 -15.73 6.59 3.95
N GLU A 167 -14.92 7.03 4.93
CA GLU A 167 -13.58 7.55 4.68
C GLU A 167 -12.60 6.38 4.61
N VAL A 168 -11.79 6.36 3.55
CA VAL A 168 -10.78 5.34 3.27
C VAL A 168 -9.39 5.96 3.16
N MET A 169 -8.37 5.17 3.45
CA MET A 169 -6.96 5.55 3.31
C MET A 169 -6.57 5.73 1.83
N GLY A 170 -5.30 5.95 1.55
CA GLY A 170 -4.73 6.14 0.21
C GLY A 170 -3.83 7.37 0.13
N ARG A 171 -3.64 8.12 1.22
CA ARG A 171 -2.86 9.36 1.27
C ARG A 171 -3.36 10.38 0.24
N HIS A 172 -2.55 10.65 -0.81
CA HIS A 172 -2.87 11.56 -1.90
C HIS A 172 -3.34 10.84 -3.18
N CYS A 173 -3.55 9.52 -3.10
CA CYS A 173 -4.03 8.67 -4.19
C CYS A 173 -5.46 8.22 -3.93
N GLY A 174 -6.35 8.45 -4.89
CA GLY A 174 -7.76 8.10 -4.81
C GLY A 174 -8.10 6.66 -5.20
N ASP A 175 -7.12 5.83 -5.57
CA ASP A 175 -7.34 4.49 -6.10
C ASP A 175 -8.16 3.59 -5.16
N LEU A 176 -7.84 3.58 -3.85
CA LEU A 176 -8.62 2.80 -2.88
C LEU A 176 -10.08 3.23 -2.85
N ALA A 177 -10.34 4.54 -2.84
CA ALA A 177 -11.70 5.07 -2.86
C ALA A 177 -12.41 4.73 -4.18
N LEU A 178 -11.72 4.89 -5.31
CA LEU A 178 -12.26 4.66 -6.65
C LEU A 178 -12.65 3.20 -6.85
N TYR A 179 -11.71 2.28 -6.69
CA TYR A 179 -11.94 0.87 -7.01
C TYR A 179 -12.82 0.18 -5.97
N ALA A 180 -12.61 0.44 -4.67
CA ALA A 180 -13.47 -0.13 -3.64
C ALA A 180 -14.87 0.49 -3.66
N GLY A 181 -15.00 1.79 -3.97
CA GLY A 181 -16.27 2.45 -4.13
C GLY A 181 -17.06 1.93 -5.34
N LEU A 182 -16.40 1.70 -6.48
CA LEU A 182 -17.01 1.08 -7.65
C LEU A 182 -17.49 -0.34 -7.32
N ALA A 183 -16.60 -1.18 -6.78
CA ALA A 183 -16.92 -2.56 -6.46
C ALA A 183 -17.96 -2.69 -5.33
N GLY A 184 -17.97 -1.76 -4.38
CA GLY A 184 -18.97 -1.65 -3.31
C GLY A 184 -20.28 -0.99 -3.75
N GLY A 185 -20.41 -0.51 -5.00
CA GLY A 185 -21.60 0.14 -5.53
C GLY A 185 -21.93 1.46 -4.83
N ALA A 186 -20.92 2.28 -4.52
CA ALA A 186 -21.12 3.60 -3.93
C ALA A 186 -21.83 4.56 -4.88
N GLU A 187 -22.76 5.38 -4.36
CA GLU A 187 -23.46 6.38 -5.14
C GLU A 187 -22.57 7.59 -5.49
N SER A 188 -21.58 7.89 -4.65
CA SER A 188 -20.61 8.95 -4.92
C SER A 188 -19.22 8.52 -4.44
N ILE A 189 -18.19 8.88 -5.19
CA ILE A 189 -16.81 8.66 -4.85
C ILE A 189 -16.09 10.00 -4.97
N ILE A 190 -15.36 10.38 -3.92
CA ILE A 190 -14.66 11.67 -3.83
C ILE A 190 -13.18 11.37 -3.66
N VAL A 191 -12.38 11.83 -4.61
CA VAL A 191 -10.93 11.57 -4.69
C VAL A 191 -10.15 12.87 -4.84
N PRO A 192 -8.88 12.93 -4.40
CA PRO A 192 -8.09 14.15 -4.45
C PRO A 192 -7.74 14.60 -5.88
N GLU A 193 -7.76 13.69 -6.86
CA GLU A 193 -7.44 13.97 -8.24
C GLU A 193 -8.56 14.66 -9.02
N GLN A 194 -9.77 14.75 -8.43
CA GLN A 194 -10.91 15.36 -9.08
C GLN A 194 -11.53 16.45 -8.20
N GLU A 195 -11.74 17.63 -8.79
CA GLU A 195 -12.53 18.66 -8.13
C GLU A 195 -13.98 18.19 -7.94
N PHE A 196 -14.54 18.47 -6.78
CA PHE A 196 -15.94 18.19 -6.47
C PHE A 196 -16.60 19.40 -5.83
N LYS A 197 -17.93 19.47 -5.97
CA LYS A 197 -18.76 20.46 -5.28
C LYS A 197 -19.73 19.74 -4.37
N VAL A 198 -19.88 20.23 -3.14
CA VAL A 198 -20.85 19.68 -2.17
C VAL A 198 -22.27 19.76 -2.71
N ASP A 199 -22.58 20.82 -3.48
CA ASP A 199 -23.89 21.00 -4.10
C ASP A 199 -24.24 19.87 -5.08
N ASP A 200 -23.28 19.40 -5.89
CA ASP A 200 -23.50 18.30 -6.83
C ASP A 200 -23.88 17.00 -6.09
N ILE A 201 -23.21 16.75 -4.94
CA ILE A 201 -23.53 15.61 -4.08
C ILE A 201 -24.92 15.76 -3.48
N CYS A 202 -25.27 16.95 -2.98
CA CYS A 202 -26.58 17.24 -2.39
C CYS A 202 -27.71 17.09 -3.42
N ASP A 203 -27.50 17.57 -4.65
CA ASP A 203 -28.50 17.45 -5.72
C ASP A 203 -28.69 15.99 -6.15
N LYS A 204 -27.59 15.20 -6.21
CA LYS A 204 -27.65 13.76 -6.46
C LYS A 204 -28.43 13.03 -5.37
N LEU A 205 -28.19 13.34 -4.10
CA LEU A 205 -28.93 12.77 -2.97
C LEU A 205 -30.42 13.08 -3.05
N LYS A 206 -30.78 14.34 -3.33
CA LYS A 206 -32.19 14.76 -3.49
C LYS A 206 -32.87 14.05 -4.67
N LEU A 207 -32.15 13.91 -5.81
CA LEU A 207 -32.66 13.19 -6.97
C LEU A 207 -32.91 11.72 -6.67
N THR A 208 -31.95 11.06 -5.99
CA THR A 208 -32.03 9.66 -5.58
C THR A 208 -33.20 9.43 -4.61
N GLN A 209 -33.42 10.34 -3.66
CA GLN A 209 -34.57 10.33 -2.76
C GLN A 209 -35.91 10.43 -3.49
N ARG A 210 -36.03 11.35 -4.48
CA ARG A 210 -37.24 11.50 -5.31
C ARG A 210 -37.57 10.23 -6.10
N ARG A 211 -36.57 9.41 -6.42
CA ARG A 211 -36.72 8.10 -7.08
C ARG A 211 -37.07 6.97 -6.12
N GLY A 212 -37.24 7.26 -4.82
CA GLY A 212 -37.61 6.30 -3.79
C GLY A 212 -36.45 5.61 -3.07
N LYS A 213 -35.19 5.87 -3.46
CA LYS A 213 -34.00 5.33 -2.77
C LYS A 213 -33.57 6.29 -1.66
N LYS A 214 -33.77 5.89 -0.41
CA LYS A 214 -33.58 6.76 0.76
C LYS A 214 -32.25 6.57 1.48
N HIS A 215 -31.41 5.63 1.04
CA HIS A 215 -30.06 5.38 1.58
C HIS A 215 -29.00 5.60 0.50
N SER A 216 -27.83 6.04 0.90
CA SER A 216 -26.69 6.26 -0.02
C SER A 216 -25.35 6.04 0.68
N ILE A 217 -24.39 5.53 -0.05
CA ILE A 217 -22.99 5.40 0.37
C ILE A 217 -22.15 6.40 -0.43
N ILE A 218 -21.40 7.22 0.28
CA ILE A 218 -20.40 8.14 -0.27
C ILE A 218 -19.04 7.64 0.19
N VAL A 219 -18.14 7.28 -0.72
CA VAL A 219 -16.75 6.90 -0.39
C VAL A 219 -15.87 8.13 -0.55
N LEU A 220 -15.12 8.47 0.49
CA LEU A 220 -14.22 9.62 0.54
C LEU A 220 -12.78 9.16 0.76
N ALA A 221 -11.87 9.54 -0.13
CA ALA A 221 -10.44 9.37 0.11
C ALA A 221 -9.93 10.36 1.18
N GLU A 222 -9.13 9.89 2.14
CA GLU A 222 -8.60 10.73 3.24
C GLU A 222 -7.84 11.98 2.75
N GLY A 223 -7.23 11.91 1.57
CA GLY A 223 -6.47 13.01 0.96
C GLY A 223 -7.32 14.20 0.51
N VAL A 224 -8.65 14.08 0.46
CA VAL A 224 -9.56 15.17 0.05
C VAL A 224 -9.80 16.15 1.18
N GLY A 225 -9.96 15.65 2.43
CA GLY A 225 -10.27 16.48 3.59
C GLY A 225 -11.05 15.73 4.66
N ASN A 226 -11.61 16.48 5.60
CA ASN A 226 -12.28 15.93 6.77
C ASN A 226 -13.70 15.44 6.45
N ALA A 227 -13.95 14.15 6.64
CA ALA A 227 -15.28 13.54 6.39
C ALA A 227 -16.39 14.09 7.30
N GLN A 228 -16.06 14.48 8.53
CA GLN A 228 -17.03 15.05 9.47
C GLN A 228 -17.51 16.42 9.01
N ASP A 229 -16.61 17.26 8.49
CA ASP A 229 -16.96 18.58 7.99
C ASP A 229 -17.76 18.51 6.69
N LEU A 230 -17.40 17.58 5.79
CA LEU A 230 -18.23 17.28 4.61
C LEU A 230 -19.64 16.81 5.03
N GLY A 231 -19.71 15.92 6.01
CA GLY A 231 -20.99 15.43 6.53
C GLY A 231 -21.88 16.54 7.07
N LYS A 232 -21.32 17.48 7.86
CA LYS A 232 -22.07 18.66 8.36
C LYS A 232 -22.64 19.51 7.22
N GLN A 233 -21.82 19.83 6.20
CA GLN A 233 -22.27 20.61 5.05
C GLN A 233 -23.42 19.93 4.28
N ILE A 234 -23.35 18.60 4.11
CA ILE A 234 -24.41 17.84 3.45
C ILE A 234 -25.70 17.87 4.29
N VAL A 235 -25.60 17.66 5.61
CA VAL A 235 -26.76 17.71 6.52
C VAL A 235 -27.42 19.08 6.49
N GLU A 236 -26.66 20.17 6.58
CA GLU A 236 -27.18 21.56 6.52
C GLU A 236 -27.95 21.83 5.22
N LYS A 237 -27.48 21.30 4.08
CA LYS A 237 -28.09 21.55 2.76
C LYS A 237 -29.23 20.59 2.41
N THR A 238 -29.31 19.43 3.03
CA THR A 238 -30.28 18.39 2.62
C THR A 238 -31.22 17.94 3.72
N GLY A 239 -30.89 18.16 5.00
CA GLY A 239 -31.62 17.64 6.16
C GLY A 239 -31.51 16.11 6.32
N ALA A 240 -30.59 15.44 5.59
CA ALA A 240 -30.46 13.99 5.62
C ALA A 240 -29.95 13.47 6.98
N ASP A 241 -30.45 12.31 7.43
CA ASP A 241 -29.81 11.55 8.53
C ASP A 241 -28.51 10.93 7.99
N LEU A 242 -27.37 11.56 8.32
CA LEU A 242 -26.05 11.20 7.81
C LEU A 242 -25.16 10.65 8.92
N ARG A 243 -24.40 9.64 8.61
CA ARG A 243 -23.34 9.06 9.47
C ARG A 243 -22.02 9.08 8.75
N VAL A 244 -20.95 9.23 9.53
CA VAL A 244 -19.57 9.16 9.03
C VAL A 244 -18.88 7.97 9.68
N THR A 245 -18.26 7.15 8.87
CA THR A 245 -17.42 6.03 9.29
C THR A 245 -16.02 6.21 8.72
N ILE A 246 -15.03 6.39 9.58
CA ILE A 246 -13.62 6.45 9.22
C ILE A 246 -13.05 5.06 9.44
N LEU A 247 -12.67 4.36 8.37
CA LEU A 247 -12.18 2.98 8.49
C LEU A 247 -10.78 2.92 9.16
N GLY A 248 -9.92 3.89 8.88
CA GLY A 248 -8.61 4.00 9.53
C GLY A 248 -7.76 2.73 9.38
N HIS A 249 -7.04 2.37 10.45
CA HIS A 249 -5.99 1.34 10.41
C HIS A 249 -6.49 -0.10 10.20
N VAL A 250 -7.78 -0.40 10.29
CA VAL A 250 -8.29 -1.75 9.94
C VAL A 250 -7.96 -2.12 8.50
N GLN A 251 -7.78 -1.12 7.63
CA GLN A 251 -7.41 -1.28 6.23
C GLN A 251 -5.98 -1.82 6.03
N ARG A 252 -5.09 -1.70 7.02
CA ARG A 252 -3.72 -2.21 6.96
C ARG A 252 -3.59 -3.65 7.42
N GLY A 253 -4.61 -4.18 8.08
CA GLY A 253 -4.58 -5.50 8.69
C GLY A 253 -5.23 -6.58 7.84
N GLY A 254 -5.24 -7.78 8.40
CA GLY A 254 -5.90 -8.94 7.80
C GLY A 254 -4.97 -9.88 7.05
N SER A 255 -5.49 -11.05 6.75
CA SER A 255 -4.79 -12.08 5.97
C SER A 255 -4.73 -11.63 4.50
N PRO A 256 -3.54 -11.62 3.86
CA PRO A 256 -3.43 -11.20 2.47
C PRO A 256 -4.27 -12.06 1.54
N SER A 257 -4.89 -11.44 0.55
CA SER A 257 -5.63 -12.10 -0.51
C SER A 257 -4.75 -13.06 -1.33
N ALA A 258 -5.36 -13.93 -2.09
CA ALA A 258 -4.61 -14.79 -3.01
C ALA A 258 -3.78 -13.95 -4.02
N PHE A 259 -4.35 -12.85 -4.51
CA PHE A 259 -3.64 -11.94 -5.42
C PHE A 259 -2.37 -11.36 -4.77
N ASP A 260 -2.47 -10.76 -3.58
CA ASP A 260 -1.33 -10.18 -2.89
C ASP A 260 -0.25 -11.20 -2.52
N ARG A 261 -0.64 -12.44 -2.15
CA ARG A 261 0.33 -13.52 -1.88
C ARG A 261 1.09 -13.93 -3.14
N ILE A 262 0.40 -14.06 -4.27
CA ILE A 262 1.02 -14.41 -5.56
C ILE A 262 1.92 -13.27 -6.03
N LEU A 263 1.44 -12.02 -6.00
CA LEU A 263 2.19 -10.84 -6.39
C LEU A 263 3.47 -10.72 -5.57
N ALA A 264 3.36 -10.78 -4.24
CA ALA A 264 4.48 -10.72 -3.31
C ALA A 264 5.51 -11.85 -3.56
N SER A 265 5.04 -13.06 -3.84
CA SER A 265 5.91 -14.19 -4.14
C SER A 265 6.68 -13.99 -5.44
N ARG A 266 6.01 -13.55 -6.51
CA ARG A 266 6.64 -13.24 -7.81
C ARG A 266 7.68 -12.12 -7.69
N MET A 267 7.34 -11.04 -6.98
CA MET A 267 8.25 -9.91 -6.78
C MET A 267 9.45 -10.29 -5.90
N GLY A 268 9.24 -11.09 -4.85
CA GLY A 268 10.33 -11.55 -3.98
C GLY A 268 11.33 -12.45 -4.69
N VAL A 269 10.86 -13.35 -5.57
CA VAL A 269 11.74 -14.17 -6.42
C VAL A 269 12.56 -13.27 -7.35
N ARG A 270 11.91 -12.36 -8.07
CA ARG A 270 12.58 -11.45 -9.01
C ARG A 270 13.63 -10.57 -8.34
N ALA A 271 13.38 -10.11 -7.10
CA ALA A 271 14.33 -9.31 -6.34
C ALA A 271 15.65 -10.06 -6.11
N VAL A 272 15.56 -11.32 -5.75
CA VAL A 272 16.76 -12.16 -5.51
C VAL A 272 17.48 -12.45 -6.82
N GLU A 273 16.76 -12.78 -7.90
CA GLU A 273 17.35 -13.00 -9.23
C GLU A 273 18.16 -11.78 -9.68
N LEU A 274 17.61 -10.56 -9.60
CA LEU A 274 18.32 -9.33 -9.95
C LEU A 274 19.62 -9.16 -9.16
N LEU A 275 19.57 -9.40 -7.84
CA LEU A 275 20.78 -9.32 -7.01
C LEU A 275 21.83 -10.37 -7.38
N LEU A 276 21.41 -11.57 -7.77
CA LEU A 276 22.32 -12.63 -8.21
C LEU A 276 22.96 -12.29 -9.57
N ASP A 277 22.21 -11.67 -10.46
CA ASP A 277 22.67 -11.18 -11.77
C ASP A 277 23.59 -9.94 -11.63
N GLY A 278 23.75 -9.40 -10.42
CA GLY A 278 24.61 -8.23 -10.15
C GLY A 278 23.90 -6.88 -10.35
N GLU A 279 22.61 -6.90 -10.59
CA GLU A 279 21.77 -5.69 -10.72
C GLU A 279 21.56 -5.03 -9.34
N SER A 280 21.43 -3.72 -9.35
CA SER A 280 21.18 -2.90 -8.14
C SER A 280 20.46 -1.61 -8.49
N ALA A 281 20.09 -0.82 -7.46
CA ALA A 281 19.38 0.44 -7.63
C ALA A 281 18.10 0.33 -8.47
N ARG A 282 17.38 -0.79 -8.32
CA ARG A 282 16.14 -1.05 -9.06
C ARG A 282 14.96 -1.30 -8.12
N VAL A 283 13.77 -1.03 -8.61
CA VAL A 283 12.50 -1.41 -7.98
C VAL A 283 11.74 -2.37 -8.87
N ILE A 284 11.03 -3.29 -8.23
CA ILE A 284 10.22 -4.28 -8.91
C ILE A 284 8.78 -3.78 -8.99
N GLY A 285 8.13 -4.04 -10.11
CA GLY A 285 6.72 -3.72 -10.32
C GLY A 285 6.01 -4.81 -11.09
N ILE A 286 4.73 -4.57 -11.35
CA ILE A 286 3.92 -5.36 -12.28
C ILE A 286 3.27 -4.41 -13.28
N LYS A 287 3.30 -4.76 -14.55
CA LYS A 287 2.61 -4.05 -15.61
C LYS A 287 2.06 -5.05 -16.63
N ASP A 288 0.78 -4.91 -16.99
CA ASP A 288 0.10 -5.85 -17.89
C ASP A 288 0.30 -7.32 -17.46
N ASN A 289 0.16 -7.59 -16.15
CA ASN A 289 0.36 -8.90 -15.51
C ASN A 289 1.78 -9.50 -15.66
N LYS A 290 2.76 -8.71 -16.09
CA LYS A 290 4.17 -9.09 -16.16
C LYS A 290 4.97 -8.42 -15.07
N ILE A 291 5.85 -9.19 -14.41
CA ILE A 291 6.82 -8.59 -13.49
C ILE A 291 7.82 -7.80 -14.30
N ILE A 292 8.01 -6.56 -13.92
CA ILE A 292 9.00 -5.63 -14.47
C ILE A 292 9.98 -5.20 -13.38
N ASP A 293 11.07 -4.63 -13.77
CA ASP A 293 11.97 -3.89 -12.91
C ASP A 293 12.40 -2.59 -13.58
N MET A 294 12.67 -1.58 -12.78
CA MET A 294 12.97 -0.22 -13.22
C MET A 294 14.05 0.39 -12.32
N GLU A 295 14.86 1.28 -12.87
CA GLU A 295 15.81 2.05 -12.06
C GLU A 295 15.05 2.93 -11.04
N ILE A 296 15.58 3.02 -9.80
CA ILE A 296 14.86 3.67 -8.67
C ILE A 296 14.56 5.15 -8.98
N ASN A 297 15.52 5.91 -9.57
CA ASN A 297 15.29 7.33 -9.87
C ASN A 297 14.21 7.50 -10.94
N GLU A 298 14.26 6.67 -12.00
CA GLU A 298 13.24 6.67 -13.02
C GLU A 298 11.87 6.35 -12.43
N ALA A 299 11.78 5.34 -11.58
CA ALA A 299 10.53 4.93 -10.93
C ALA A 299 9.95 6.04 -10.04
N LEU A 300 10.80 6.68 -9.21
CA LEU A 300 10.38 7.74 -8.30
C LEU A 300 10.06 9.07 -9.02
N SER A 301 10.54 9.26 -10.24
CA SER A 301 10.23 10.46 -11.05
C SER A 301 8.90 10.38 -11.79
N LYS A 302 8.31 9.18 -11.89
CA LYS A 302 7.03 9.02 -12.59
C LYS A 302 5.89 9.61 -11.77
N THR A 303 4.95 10.20 -12.46
CA THR A 303 3.67 10.66 -11.92
C THR A 303 2.59 9.65 -12.27
N ARG A 304 1.67 9.41 -11.33
CA ARG A 304 0.54 8.52 -11.55
C ARG A 304 -0.56 9.25 -12.32
N ASP A 305 -1.02 8.64 -13.39
CA ASP A 305 -2.20 9.10 -14.10
C ASP A 305 -3.46 8.55 -13.39
N PHE A 306 -4.41 9.44 -13.10
CA PHE A 306 -5.69 9.05 -12.51
C PHE A 306 -6.56 8.30 -13.53
N ASP A 307 -7.16 7.19 -13.12
CA ASP A 307 -8.07 6.41 -13.97
C ASP A 307 -9.43 7.11 -14.14
N LYS A 308 -9.42 8.13 -15.01
CA LYS A 308 -10.60 8.92 -15.34
C LYS A 308 -11.70 8.07 -15.99
N ALA A 309 -11.33 7.04 -16.74
CA ALA A 309 -12.31 6.18 -17.41
C ALA A 309 -13.15 5.41 -16.40
N THR A 310 -12.52 4.79 -15.40
CA THR A 310 -13.21 4.12 -14.30
C THR A 310 -14.01 5.10 -13.45
N TYR A 311 -13.50 6.32 -13.22
CA TYR A 311 -14.24 7.35 -12.47
C TYR A 311 -15.52 7.78 -13.19
N GLU A 312 -15.48 7.98 -14.51
CA GLU A 312 -16.68 8.28 -15.31
C GLU A 312 -17.65 7.08 -15.37
N MET A 313 -17.14 5.85 -15.39
CA MET A 313 -17.97 4.63 -15.28
C MET A 313 -18.77 4.61 -13.99
N VAL A 314 -18.18 5.01 -12.86
CA VAL A 314 -18.90 5.12 -11.57
C VAL A 314 -20.09 6.06 -11.69
N LYS A 315 -19.94 7.21 -12.35
CA LYS A 315 -21.04 8.17 -12.56
C LYS A 315 -22.18 7.55 -13.36
N MET A 316 -21.87 6.75 -14.38
CA MET A 316 -22.88 6.05 -15.19
C MET A 316 -23.62 4.97 -14.40
N LEU A 317 -22.91 4.24 -13.53
CA LEU A 317 -23.48 3.12 -12.77
C LEU A 317 -24.21 3.55 -11.49
N SER A 318 -24.06 4.79 -11.07
CA SER A 318 -24.62 5.33 -9.82
C SER A 318 -25.82 6.26 -10.01
N ILE A 319 -26.52 6.15 -11.14
CA ILE A 319 -27.77 6.91 -11.47
C ILE A 319 -29.00 6.37 -10.75
#